data_54d034a534e85e99278fb6e9e99eda77
#
_entry.id   54d034a534e85e99278fb6e9e99eda77
#
_cell.length_a   1.000
_cell.length_b   1.000
_cell.length_c   1.000
_cell.angle_alpha   90.00
_cell.angle_beta   90.00
_cell.angle_gamma   90.00
#
_symmetry.space_group_name_H-M   'P 1'
#
loop_
_entity.id
_entity.type
_entity.pdbx_description
1 polymer ?
#
loop_
_entity_poly.entity_id
_entity_poly.type
_entity_poly.pdbx_seq_one_letter_code
_entity_poly.pdbx_strand_id
1 'polypeptide(L)' 'RGVITAVGGEGRVRRRLFDMGITPGAEVTLVKRAPLGDPVEVTVRGYQLTLRKTEAQCVETEAAV' A
#
# COMPACT_ATOMS: atom_id res chain seq x y z
N ARG A 1 11.28 -0.66 2.24
CA ARG A 1 10.91 0.73 2.01
C ARG A 1 10.87 1.00 0.53
N GLY A 2 9.80 1.60 0.08
CA GLY A 2 9.63 1.87 -1.32
C GLY A 2 8.79 3.10 -1.58
N VAL A 3 8.71 3.46 -2.86
CA VAL A 3 7.88 4.57 -3.32
C VAL A 3 6.79 3.98 -4.19
N ILE A 4 5.56 4.42 -3.98
CA ILE A 4 4.43 3.97 -4.77
C ILE A 4 4.54 4.57 -6.16
N THR A 5 4.56 3.73 -7.19
CA THR A 5 4.67 4.18 -8.57
C THR A 5 3.32 4.19 -9.27
N ALA A 6 2.44 3.29 -8.90
CA ALA A 6 1.11 3.22 -9.50
C ALA A 6 0.13 2.53 -8.55
N VAL A 7 -1.13 2.90 -8.67
CA VAL A 7 -2.23 2.28 -7.93
C VAL A 7 -3.26 1.80 -8.93
N GLY A 8 -3.43 0.48 -8.99
CA GLY A 8 -4.38 -0.15 -9.90
C GLY A 8 -5.65 -0.60 -9.20
N GLY A 9 -6.32 -1.56 -9.82
CA GLY A 9 -7.53 -2.17 -9.29
C GLY A 9 -8.81 -1.49 -9.80
N GLU A 10 -9.94 -1.98 -9.33
CA GLU A 10 -11.24 -1.42 -9.68
C GLU A 10 -11.39 -0.02 -9.09
N GLY A 11 -12.21 0.80 -9.70
CA GLY A 11 -12.39 2.19 -9.30
C GLY A 11 -12.69 2.36 -7.80
N ARG A 12 -13.52 1.47 -7.24
CA ARG A 12 -13.87 1.52 -5.82
C ARG A 12 -12.66 1.24 -4.93
N VAL A 13 -11.89 0.21 -5.26
CA VAL A 13 -10.70 -0.17 -4.49
C VAL A 13 -9.65 0.92 -4.62
N ARG A 14 -9.43 1.40 -5.83
CA ARG A 14 -8.46 2.46 -6.10
C ARG A 14 -8.79 3.72 -5.33
N ARG A 15 -10.06 4.11 -5.33
CA ARG A 15 -10.51 5.30 -4.61
C ARG A 15 -10.27 5.15 -3.11
N ARG A 16 -10.57 3.97 -2.57
CA ARG A 16 -10.34 3.70 -1.16
C ARG A 16 -8.86 3.81 -0.81
N LEU A 17 -7.99 3.28 -1.65
CA LEU A 17 -6.56 3.38 -1.43
C LEU A 17 -6.10 4.84 -1.43
N PHE A 18 -6.59 5.62 -2.36
CA PHE A 18 -6.28 7.05 -2.42
C PHE A 18 -6.76 7.77 -1.14
N ASP A 19 -7.95 7.44 -0.66
CA ASP A 19 -8.49 8.04 0.56
C ASP A 19 -7.63 7.72 1.78
N MET A 20 -6.94 6.59 1.76
CA MET A 20 -6.02 6.20 2.83
C MET A 20 -4.64 6.85 2.69
N GLY A 21 -4.41 7.60 1.63
CA GLY A 21 -3.12 8.24 1.39
C GLY A 21 -2.17 7.43 0.53
N ILE A 22 -2.63 6.32 -0.04
CA ILE A 22 -1.81 5.49 -0.93
C ILE A 22 -1.93 6.07 -2.33
N THR A 23 -0.99 6.93 -2.67
CA THR A 23 -0.98 7.65 -3.94
C THR A 23 0.39 7.53 -4.59
N PRO A 24 0.48 7.64 -5.92
CA PRO A 24 1.78 7.64 -6.59
C PRO A 24 2.69 8.72 -6.02
N GLY A 25 3.94 8.36 -5.78
CA GLY A 25 4.91 9.26 -5.18
C GLY A 25 5.01 9.18 -3.67
N ALA A 26 4.04 8.55 -3.00
CA ALA A 26 4.09 8.39 -1.56
C ALA A 26 5.10 7.31 -1.18
N GLU A 27 5.81 7.54 -0.09
CA GLU A 27 6.73 6.55 0.43
C GLU A 27 5.98 5.57 1.32
N VAL A 28 6.25 4.29 1.14
CA VAL A 28 5.62 3.22 1.89
C VAL A 28 6.68 2.31 2.50
N THR A 29 6.45 1.87 3.73
CA THR A 29 7.33 0.92 4.41
C THR A 29 6.50 -0.26 4.87
N LEU A 30 6.93 -1.47 4.51
CA LEU A 30 6.29 -2.68 4.99
C LEU A 30 6.71 -2.89 6.44
N VAL A 31 5.74 -2.91 7.34
CA VAL A 31 5.99 -3.07 8.77
C VAL A 31 5.91 -4.54 9.16
N LYS A 32 4.83 -5.18 8.76
CA LYS A 32 4.56 -6.54 9.20
C LYS A 32 3.64 -7.24 8.20
N ARG A 33 3.85 -8.53 8.07
CA ARG A 33 2.99 -9.38 7.26
C ARG A 33 2.49 -10.53 8.14
N ALA A 34 1.19 -10.78 8.11
CA ALA A 34 0.63 -11.91 8.84
C ALA A 34 1.20 -13.23 8.30
N PRO A 35 1.17 -14.31 9.09
CA PRO A 35 1.74 -15.60 8.67
C PRO A 35 1.23 -16.10 7.32
N LEU A 36 -0.01 -15.78 6.98
CA LEU A 36 -0.60 -16.17 5.70
C LEU A 36 -0.52 -15.07 4.65
N GLY A 37 0.18 -13.98 4.96
CA GLY A 37 0.33 -12.86 4.04
C GLY A 37 -0.87 -11.91 4.00
N ASP A 38 -1.84 -12.08 4.87
CA ASP A 38 -3.05 -11.27 4.92
C ASP A 38 -3.50 -11.12 6.37
N PRO A 39 -3.67 -9.92 6.90
CA PRO A 39 -3.42 -8.62 6.24
C PRO A 39 -1.95 -8.21 6.20
N VAL A 40 -1.67 -7.15 5.47
CA VAL A 40 -0.33 -6.56 5.37
C VAL A 40 -0.37 -5.22 6.09
N GLU A 41 0.58 -4.98 6.98
CA GLU A 41 0.71 -3.71 7.68
C GLU A 41 1.81 -2.87 7.04
N VAL A 42 1.48 -1.65 6.72
CA VAL A 42 2.40 -0.70 6.09
C VAL A 42 2.34 0.65 6.76
N THR A 43 3.40 1.41 6.63
CA THR A 43 3.44 2.81 7.06
C THR A 43 3.49 3.69 5.82
N VAL A 44 2.55 4.62 5.72
CA VAL A 44 2.48 5.58 4.63
C VAL A 44 2.28 6.96 5.24
N ARG A 45 3.10 7.92 4.85
CA ARG A 45 3.01 9.32 5.30
C ARG A 45 2.95 9.45 6.81
N GLY A 46 3.64 8.56 7.52
CA GLY A 46 3.66 8.58 8.99
C GLY A 46 2.48 7.87 9.65
N TYR A 47 1.57 7.32 8.87
CA TYR A 47 0.44 6.54 9.38
C TYR A 47 0.68 5.07 9.18
N GLN A 48 0.25 4.28 10.15
CA GLN A 48 0.24 2.84 10.03
C GLN A 48 -1.11 2.40 9.47
N LEU A 49 -1.07 1.65 8.38
CA LEU A 49 -2.27 1.17 7.70
C LEU A 49 -2.26 -0.34 7.61
N THR A 50 -3.44 -0.92 7.64
CA THR A 50 -3.60 -2.36 7.41
C THR A 50 -4.32 -2.55 6.09
N LEU A 51 -3.69 -3.27 5.17
CA LEU A 51 -4.26 -3.55 3.86
C LEU A 51 -4.54 -5.04 3.73
N ARG A 52 -5.63 -5.38 3.09
CA ARG A 52 -5.87 -6.75 2.70
C ARG A 52 -4.90 -7.10 1.56
N LYS A 53 -4.56 -8.37 1.47
CA LYS A 53 -3.66 -8.85 0.41
C LYS A 53 -4.13 -8.41 -0.97
N THR A 54 -5.44 -8.48 -1.22
CA THR A 54 -6.02 -8.08 -2.49
C THR A 54 -5.83 -6.59 -2.77
N GLU A 55 -5.90 -5.76 -1.72
CA GLU A 55 -5.66 -4.33 -1.85
C GLU A 55 -4.18 -4.04 -2.08
N ALA A 56 -3.32 -4.73 -1.35
CA ALA A 56 -1.88 -4.56 -1.49
C ALA A 56 -1.39 -4.93 -2.89
N GLN A 57 -2.01 -5.92 -3.52
CA GLN A 57 -1.65 -6.35 -4.86
C GLN A 57 -1.95 -5.30 -5.92
N CYS A 58 -2.81 -4.33 -5.62
CA CYS A 58 -3.13 -3.25 -6.54
C CYS A 58 -2.11 -2.13 -6.50
N VAL A 59 -1.21 -2.14 -5.54
CA VAL A 59 -0.22 -1.06 -5.36
C VAL A 59 1.12 -1.52 -5.92
N GLU A 60 1.64 -0.77 -6.87
CA GLU A 60 2.95 -1.02 -7.43
C GLU A 60 3.95 -0.09 -6.77
N THR A 61 5.08 -0.63 -6.38
CA THR A 61 6.11 0.12 -5.68
C THR A 61 7.46 -0.12 -6.33
N GLU A 62 8.35 0.84 -6.13
CA GLU A 62 9.73 0.73 -6.53
C GLU A 62 10.59 0.93 -5.29
N ALA A 63 11.66 0.14 -5.16
CA ALA A 63 12.52 0.22 -4.00
C ALA A 63 13.14 1.61 -3.90
N ALA A 64 13.04 2.22 -2.72
CA ALA A 64 13.71 3.48 -2.45
C ALA A 64 15.15 3.17 -2.01
N VAL A 65 16.06 3.88 -2.56
CA VAL A 65 17.49 3.71 -2.26
C VAL A 65 17.92 4.74 -1.23
#